data_cb471f8e0afecf331dedf7e95eac53d8
#
_entry.id   cb471f8e0afecf331dedf7e95eac53d8
#
_cell.length_a   1.000
_cell.length_b   1.000
_cell.length_c   1.000
_cell.angle_alpha   90.00
_cell.angle_beta   90.00
_cell.angle_gamma   90.00
#
_symmetry.space_group_name_H-M   'P 1'
#
loop_
_entity.id
_entity.type
_entity.pdbx_description
1 polymer ?
#
loop_
_entity_poly.entity_id
_entity_poly.type
_entity_poly.pdbx_seq_one_letter_code
_entity_poly.pdbx_strand_id
1 'polypeptide(L)'
;MSKAKKPKVEQVDDAGLALYNHLYQSCNILRGCGVTADEYKTYLFPLMFMKRISDVYDEEYKEAMEESDNDEEYAKMSDSHRFQIPQGCHWSDIRETTFDVGSKIHRSMRKIESSNPKTLYGIFSDFDEASWTNKEKLPDENLINLVEHLSMIKLDNKSVSADVMGQAYEYLIKKFADDTKESAGEFYTPRAVVKLMIMFLDPKAGESIYDPACGTGGMLIESMNHVEDSKLVLGKLYGQESNLTTASIARMNLFLHGCNDFHIARGDTLRNPLFLNNGMLQTFDCVVANPPFSLEKWGAEKWA
;
A
#
# COMPACT_ATOMS: atom_id res chain seq x y z
N MET A 1 34.50 24.28 3.95
CA MET A 1 34.17 23.42 2.78
C MET A 1 33.72 22.05 3.32
N SER A 2 32.41 21.89 3.44
CA SER A 2 31.79 20.61 3.85
C SER A 2 31.89 19.63 2.67
N LYS A 3 32.48 18.45 2.92
CA LYS A 3 32.54 17.37 1.92
C LYS A 3 31.12 16.87 1.68
N ALA A 4 30.58 17.14 0.49
CA ALA A 4 29.35 16.53 0.04
C ALA A 4 29.46 15.00 0.17
N LYS A 5 28.59 14.38 0.99
CA LYS A 5 28.44 12.92 1.05
C LYS A 5 27.98 12.46 -0.35
N LYS A 6 28.77 11.57 -0.96
CA LYS A 6 28.32 10.88 -2.19
C LYS A 6 27.01 10.19 -1.90
N PRO A 7 26.01 10.26 -2.81
CA PRO A 7 24.77 9.51 -2.65
C PRO A 7 25.12 8.03 -2.53
N LYS A 8 24.65 7.38 -1.46
CA LYS A 8 24.67 5.92 -1.35
C LYS A 8 23.78 5.40 -2.48
N VAL A 9 24.37 4.69 -3.42
CA VAL A 9 23.62 3.80 -4.31
C VAL A 9 22.96 2.78 -3.38
N GLU A 10 21.64 2.78 -3.30
CA GLU A 10 20.90 1.77 -2.56
C GLU A 10 21.19 0.41 -3.22
N GLN A 11 22.14 -0.31 -2.66
CA GLN A 11 22.30 -1.73 -2.93
C GLN A 11 21.17 -2.41 -2.13
N VAL A 12 20.19 -2.94 -2.84
CA VAL A 12 19.26 -3.90 -2.28
C VAL A 12 20.11 -5.05 -1.75
N ASP A 13 19.98 -5.37 -0.48
CA ASP A 13 20.70 -6.50 0.09
C ASP A 13 20.15 -7.82 -0.53
N ASP A 14 20.91 -8.90 -0.40
CA ASP A 14 20.53 -10.20 -0.96
C ASP A 14 19.18 -10.69 -0.40
N ALA A 15 18.83 -10.33 0.82
CA ALA A 15 17.56 -10.68 1.47
C ALA A 15 16.37 -9.94 0.83
N GLY A 16 16.52 -8.63 0.57
CA GLY A 16 15.53 -7.84 -0.15
C GLY A 16 15.30 -8.36 -1.57
N LEU A 17 16.36 -8.71 -2.28
CA LEU A 17 16.25 -9.27 -3.63
C LEU A 17 15.54 -10.63 -3.63
N ALA A 18 15.81 -11.48 -2.65
CA ALA A 18 15.12 -12.77 -2.48
C ALA A 18 13.62 -12.57 -2.23
N LEU A 19 13.25 -11.61 -1.36
CA LEU A 19 11.86 -11.24 -1.11
C LEU A 19 11.19 -10.75 -2.40
N TYR A 20 11.81 -9.85 -3.17
CA TYR A 20 11.24 -9.32 -4.41
C TYR A 20 10.98 -10.41 -5.42
N ASN A 21 11.93 -11.32 -5.61
CA ASN A 21 11.79 -12.45 -6.51
C ASN A 21 10.65 -13.39 -6.08
N HIS A 22 10.55 -13.68 -4.79
CA HIS A 22 9.48 -14.52 -4.25
C HIS A 22 8.11 -13.90 -4.48
N LEU A 23 7.94 -12.63 -4.15
CA LEU A 23 6.68 -11.91 -4.37
C LEU A 23 6.32 -11.82 -5.86
N TYR A 24 7.29 -11.56 -6.73
CA TYR A 24 7.06 -11.53 -8.17
C TYR A 24 6.71 -12.91 -8.76
N GLN A 25 7.21 -14.00 -8.20
CA GLN A 25 6.83 -15.36 -8.60
C GLN A 25 5.34 -15.65 -8.41
N SER A 26 4.66 -14.97 -7.49
CA SER A 26 3.20 -15.04 -7.33
C SER A 26 2.45 -14.73 -8.64
N CYS A 27 3.02 -13.88 -9.50
CA CYS A 27 2.45 -13.54 -10.80
C CYS A 27 2.38 -14.75 -11.75
N ASN A 28 3.28 -15.73 -11.60
CA ASN A 28 3.25 -16.93 -12.41
C ASN A 28 2.02 -17.81 -12.10
N ILE A 29 1.57 -17.80 -10.84
CA ILE A 29 0.36 -18.50 -10.40
C ILE A 29 -0.86 -17.83 -11.03
N LEU A 30 -0.94 -16.50 -10.98
CA LEU A 30 -2.02 -15.72 -11.57
C LEU A 30 -2.05 -15.84 -13.10
N ARG A 31 -0.89 -15.84 -13.77
CA ARG A 31 -0.77 -16.03 -15.22
C ARG A 31 -1.35 -17.35 -15.66
N GLY A 32 -1.19 -18.39 -14.86
CA GLY A 32 -1.68 -19.74 -15.14
C GLY A 32 -3.21 -19.86 -15.22
N CYS A 33 -3.96 -18.94 -14.63
CA CYS A 33 -5.43 -18.93 -14.63
C CYS A 33 -6.08 -17.85 -15.52
N GLY A 34 -5.31 -17.21 -16.40
CA GLY A 34 -5.87 -16.23 -17.34
C GLY A 34 -6.11 -14.83 -16.78
N VAL A 35 -5.55 -14.54 -15.60
CA VAL A 35 -5.47 -13.17 -15.07
C VAL A 35 -4.44 -12.41 -15.89
N THR A 36 -4.78 -11.23 -16.37
CA THR A 36 -3.90 -10.41 -17.18
C THR A 36 -2.90 -9.63 -16.33
N ALA A 37 -1.79 -9.19 -16.91
CA ALA A 37 -0.71 -8.54 -16.15
C ALA A 37 -1.16 -7.26 -15.43
N ASP A 38 -2.07 -6.50 -16.03
CA ASP A 38 -2.67 -5.30 -15.45
C ASP A 38 -3.58 -5.58 -14.24
N GLU A 39 -4.08 -6.82 -14.14
CA GLU A 39 -4.95 -7.25 -13.04
C GLU A 39 -4.17 -7.87 -11.86
N TYR A 40 -2.87 -8.22 -12.02
CA TYR A 40 -2.10 -8.81 -10.90
C TYR A 40 -2.13 -7.95 -9.65
N LYS A 41 -2.09 -6.63 -9.82
CA LYS A 41 -2.19 -5.65 -8.73
C LYS A 41 -3.44 -5.80 -7.86
N THR A 42 -4.59 -6.16 -8.49
CA THR A 42 -5.88 -6.32 -7.81
C THR A 42 -5.89 -7.50 -6.83
N TYR A 43 -5.07 -8.52 -7.09
CA TYR A 43 -5.01 -9.71 -6.24
C TYR A 43 -3.79 -9.71 -5.31
N LEU A 44 -2.61 -9.40 -5.86
CA LEU A 44 -1.36 -9.57 -5.12
C LEU A 44 -1.19 -8.55 -4.00
N PHE A 45 -1.48 -7.27 -4.26
CA PHE A 45 -1.28 -6.23 -3.25
C PHE A 45 -2.16 -6.40 -2.01
N PRO A 46 -3.49 -6.62 -2.11
CA PRO A 46 -4.29 -6.82 -0.93
C PRO A 46 -3.92 -8.11 -0.17
N LEU A 47 -3.55 -9.20 -0.86
CA LEU A 47 -3.08 -10.42 -0.20
C LEU A 47 -1.78 -10.23 0.54
N MET A 48 -0.79 -9.57 -0.07
CA MET A 48 0.47 -9.23 0.60
C MET A 48 0.22 -8.36 1.84
N PHE A 49 -0.67 -7.38 1.72
CA PHE A 49 -1.02 -6.50 2.82
C PHE A 49 -1.71 -7.27 3.95
N MET A 50 -2.69 -8.13 3.63
CA MET A 50 -3.32 -9.01 4.62
C MET A 50 -2.32 -9.94 5.32
N LYS A 51 -1.41 -10.53 4.55
CA LYS A 51 -0.35 -11.38 5.09
C LYS A 51 0.54 -10.59 6.05
N ARG A 52 0.97 -9.38 5.66
CA ARG A 52 1.78 -8.51 6.51
C ARG A 52 1.09 -8.17 7.83
N ILE A 53 -0.16 -7.69 7.80
CA ILE A 53 -0.86 -7.33 9.03
C ILE A 53 -1.14 -8.53 9.92
N SER A 54 -1.40 -9.72 9.34
CA SER A 54 -1.59 -10.95 10.11
C SER A 54 -0.27 -11.41 10.78
N ASP A 55 0.85 -11.36 10.05
CA ASP A 55 2.15 -11.73 10.61
C ASP A 55 2.60 -10.76 11.71
N VAL A 56 2.33 -9.45 11.54
CA VAL A 56 2.60 -8.44 12.58
C VAL A 56 1.71 -8.68 13.80
N TYR A 57 0.44 -8.97 13.62
CA TYR A 57 -0.46 -9.33 14.72
C TYR A 57 0.06 -10.54 15.49
N ASP A 58 0.47 -11.61 14.79
CA ASP A 58 1.00 -12.82 15.41
C ASP A 58 2.32 -12.56 16.17
N GLU A 59 3.14 -11.61 15.71
CA GLU A 59 4.35 -11.13 16.40
C GLU A 59 3.96 -10.41 17.70
N GLU A 60 3.08 -9.39 17.60
CA GLU A 60 2.59 -8.60 18.73
C GLU A 60 1.89 -9.47 19.78
N TYR A 61 1.10 -10.46 19.33
CA TYR A 61 0.45 -11.41 20.23
C TYR A 61 1.47 -12.22 21.06
N LYS A 62 2.56 -12.68 20.44
CA LYS A 62 3.62 -13.41 21.16
C LYS A 62 4.35 -12.51 22.14
N GLU A 63 4.65 -11.27 21.76
CA GLU A 63 5.26 -10.29 22.66
C GLU A 63 4.36 -10.00 23.86
N ALA A 64 3.07 -9.80 23.64
CA ALA A 64 2.10 -9.59 24.72
C ALA A 64 1.94 -10.83 25.65
N MET A 65 2.03 -12.05 25.10
CA MET A 65 2.05 -13.29 25.90
C MET A 65 3.31 -13.35 26.79
N GLU A 66 4.47 -12.99 26.25
CA GLU A 66 5.73 -12.97 27.01
C GLU A 66 5.70 -11.89 28.10
N GLU A 67 5.17 -10.70 27.82
CA GLU A 67 5.06 -9.59 28.77
C GLU A 67 4.06 -9.85 29.91
N SER A 68 3.02 -10.66 29.66
CA SER A 68 1.94 -10.93 30.60
C SER A 68 2.05 -12.28 31.32
N ASP A 69 3.21 -12.94 31.31
CA ASP A 69 3.38 -14.28 31.88
C ASP A 69 2.38 -15.32 31.31
N ASN A 70 2.11 -15.25 30.00
CA ASN A 70 1.18 -16.09 29.22
C ASN A 70 -0.30 -15.85 29.54
N ASP A 71 -0.71 -14.62 29.82
CA ASP A 71 -2.12 -14.23 29.91
C ASP A 71 -2.72 -14.02 28.50
N GLU A 72 -3.52 -14.98 28.04
CA GLU A 72 -4.17 -14.93 26.74
C GLU A 72 -5.21 -13.79 26.63
N GLU A 73 -5.89 -13.41 27.73
CA GLU A 73 -6.86 -12.32 27.70
C GLU A 73 -6.16 -10.99 27.50
N TYR A 74 -5.04 -10.78 28.20
CA TYR A 74 -4.18 -9.63 28.00
C TYR A 74 -3.63 -9.57 26.56
N ALA A 75 -3.12 -10.69 26.06
CA ALA A 75 -2.54 -10.75 24.74
C ALA A 75 -3.55 -10.50 23.61
N LYS A 76 -4.87 -10.69 23.85
CA LYS A 76 -5.95 -10.40 22.88
C LYS A 76 -6.52 -8.99 23.01
N MET A 77 -6.06 -8.18 23.97
CA MET A 77 -6.58 -6.82 24.13
C MET A 77 -6.24 -5.95 22.91
N SER A 78 -7.15 -5.05 22.57
CA SER A 78 -6.97 -4.14 21.44
C SER A 78 -5.71 -3.27 21.54
N ASP A 79 -5.34 -2.90 22.75
CA ASP A 79 -4.20 -2.00 23.02
C ASP A 79 -2.85 -2.74 22.87
N SER A 80 -2.86 -4.07 22.84
CA SER A 80 -1.66 -4.90 22.58
C SER A 80 -1.35 -5.04 21.10
N HIS A 81 -2.22 -4.57 20.21
CA HIS A 81 -2.08 -4.75 18.77
C HIS A 81 -2.25 -3.45 18.01
N ARG A 82 -1.39 -3.28 16.99
CA ARG A 82 -1.52 -2.18 16.02
C ARG A 82 -2.84 -2.27 15.23
N PHE A 83 -3.31 -3.49 14.97
CA PHE A 83 -4.53 -3.77 14.22
C PHE A 83 -5.40 -4.77 14.93
N GLN A 84 -6.70 -4.68 14.69
CA GLN A 84 -7.65 -5.69 15.10
C GLN A 84 -7.93 -6.64 13.94
N ILE A 85 -7.67 -7.92 14.15
CA ILE A 85 -8.04 -8.98 13.20
C ILE A 85 -9.19 -9.77 13.79
N PRO A 86 -10.42 -9.65 13.26
CA PRO A 86 -11.56 -10.38 13.75
C PRO A 86 -11.35 -11.92 13.66
N GLN A 87 -11.95 -12.64 14.58
CA GLN A 87 -11.92 -14.09 14.58
C GLN A 87 -12.34 -14.64 13.21
N GLY A 88 -11.60 -15.61 12.72
CA GLY A 88 -11.81 -16.22 11.42
C GLY A 88 -11.31 -15.37 10.26
N CYS A 89 -10.52 -14.29 10.50
CA CYS A 89 -9.96 -13.44 9.46
C CYS A 89 -8.43 -13.42 9.47
N HIS A 90 -7.78 -14.22 10.30
CA HIS A 90 -6.33 -14.37 10.30
C HIS A 90 -5.85 -15.09 9.04
N TRP A 91 -4.59 -14.91 8.71
CA TRP A 91 -3.99 -15.58 7.56
C TRP A 91 -4.10 -17.11 7.64
N SER A 92 -3.97 -17.68 8.84
CA SER A 92 -4.20 -19.09 9.11
C SER A 92 -5.61 -19.56 8.72
N ASP A 93 -6.65 -18.79 9.06
CA ASP A 93 -8.04 -19.11 8.71
C ASP A 93 -8.27 -19.12 7.18
N ILE A 94 -7.58 -18.21 6.46
CA ILE A 94 -7.64 -18.17 5.01
C ILE A 94 -6.92 -19.37 4.41
N ARG A 95 -5.75 -19.72 4.93
CA ARG A 95 -4.94 -20.85 4.49
C ARG A 95 -5.64 -22.18 4.67
N GLU A 96 -6.41 -22.35 5.75
CA GLU A 96 -7.21 -23.56 6.02
C GLU A 96 -8.46 -23.67 5.15
N THR A 97 -8.84 -22.61 4.44
CA THR A 97 -10.04 -22.58 3.60
C THR A 97 -9.78 -23.28 2.26
N THR A 98 -10.56 -24.33 1.97
CA THR A 98 -10.41 -25.16 0.77
C THR A 98 -11.52 -24.96 -0.26
N PHE A 99 -12.59 -24.26 0.09
CA PHE A 99 -13.73 -23.99 -0.76
C PHE A 99 -14.20 -22.55 -0.62
N ASP A 100 -14.59 -21.94 -1.73
CA ASP A 100 -15.05 -20.56 -1.82
C ASP A 100 -14.01 -19.54 -1.25
N VAL A 101 -12.75 -19.81 -1.58
CA VAL A 101 -11.57 -19.13 -1.03
C VAL A 101 -11.61 -17.64 -1.32
N GLY A 102 -12.01 -17.27 -2.55
CA GLY A 102 -12.13 -15.87 -2.95
C GLY A 102 -13.13 -15.08 -2.11
N SER A 103 -14.32 -15.67 -1.86
CA SER A 103 -15.31 -15.05 -0.96
C SER A 103 -14.81 -14.93 0.47
N LYS A 104 -14.04 -15.91 0.94
CA LYS A 104 -13.43 -15.89 2.28
C LYS A 104 -12.43 -14.75 2.40
N ILE A 105 -11.52 -14.62 1.41
CA ILE A 105 -10.52 -13.55 1.37
C ILE A 105 -11.21 -12.19 1.36
N HIS A 106 -12.15 -11.96 0.42
CA HIS A 106 -12.85 -10.69 0.30
C HIS A 106 -13.60 -10.30 1.58
N ARG A 107 -14.35 -11.24 2.18
CA ARG A 107 -15.05 -10.99 3.46
C ARG A 107 -14.09 -10.69 4.60
N SER A 108 -12.93 -11.36 4.65
CA SER A 108 -11.91 -11.09 5.67
C SER A 108 -11.32 -9.69 5.52
N MET A 109 -11.00 -9.25 4.29
CA MET A 109 -10.56 -7.89 4.00
C MET A 109 -11.56 -6.84 4.53
N ARG A 110 -12.85 -7.01 4.19
CA ARG A 110 -13.91 -6.09 4.63
C ARG A 110 -14.07 -6.04 6.14
N LYS A 111 -13.97 -7.20 6.82
CA LYS A 111 -14.05 -7.27 8.28
C LYS A 111 -12.84 -6.62 8.94
N ILE A 112 -11.63 -6.88 8.45
CA ILE A 112 -10.41 -6.26 8.96
C ILE A 112 -10.49 -4.74 8.80
N GLU A 113 -10.87 -4.23 7.63
CA GLU A 113 -11.02 -2.79 7.41
C GLU A 113 -12.05 -2.16 8.37
N SER A 114 -13.23 -2.79 8.52
CA SER A 114 -14.29 -2.28 9.40
C SER A 114 -13.93 -2.31 10.88
N SER A 115 -13.06 -3.22 11.29
CA SER A 115 -12.55 -3.29 12.68
C SER A 115 -11.43 -2.29 12.94
N ASN A 116 -10.89 -1.65 11.91
CA ASN A 116 -9.79 -0.67 11.99
C ASN A 116 -10.15 0.66 11.29
N PRO A 117 -11.27 1.31 11.65
CA PRO A 117 -11.80 2.44 10.86
C PRO A 117 -10.89 3.69 10.88
N LYS A 118 -9.97 3.79 11.82
CA LYS A 118 -9.03 4.93 11.90
C LYS A 118 -7.76 4.69 11.10
N THR A 119 -7.28 3.45 11.06
CA THR A 119 -5.96 3.12 10.49
C THR A 119 -6.03 2.48 9.12
N LEU A 120 -7.06 1.67 8.83
CA LEU A 120 -7.19 0.92 7.58
C LEU A 120 -8.37 1.39 6.70
N TYR A 121 -8.95 2.57 6.97
CA TYR A 121 -10.05 3.08 6.16
C TYR A 121 -9.70 3.20 4.68
N GLY A 122 -10.50 2.57 3.83
CA GLY A 122 -10.35 2.62 2.38
C GLY A 122 -9.18 1.81 1.83
N ILE A 123 -8.52 0.97 2.64
CA ILE A 123 -7.40 0.14 2.16
C ILE A 123 -7.89 -1.02 1.29
N PHE A 124 -8.98 -1.67 1.69
CA PHE A 124 -9.56 -2.80 0.96
C PHE A 124 -10.87 -2.48 0.24
N SER A 125 -11.49 -1.34 0.51
CA SER A 125 -12.83 -0.97 0.00
C SER A 125 -12.94 -0.99 -1.52
N ASP A 126 -11.85 -0.79 -2.19
CA ASP A 126 -11.78 -0.57 -3.62
C ASP A 126 -11.48 -1.85 -4.42
N PHE A 127 -11.35 -3.00 -3.75
CA PHE A 127 -11.18 -4.29 -4.41
C PHE A 127 -12.55 -4.97 -4.56
N ASP A 128 -12.99 -5.06 -5.81
CA ASP A 128 -14.33 -5.55 -6.18
C ASP A 128 -14.52 -7.03 -5.80
N GLU A 129 -15.65 -7.33 -5.15
CA GLU A 129 -16.04 -8.68 -4.79
C GLU A 129 -16.12 -9.61 -6.02
N ALA A 130 -16.62 -9.10 -7.15
CA ALA A 130 -16.76 -9.87 -8.37
C ALA A 130 -15.42 -10.40 -8.88
N SER A 131 -14.34 -9.67 -8.71
CA SER A 131 -13.00 -10.11 -9.07
C SER A 131 -12.54 -11.32 -8.24
N TRP A 132 -12.89 -11.38 -6.95
CA TRP A 132 -12.50 -12.45 -6.04
C TRP A 132 -13.38 -13.68 -6.12
N THR A 133 -14.64 -13.54 -6.56
CA THR A 133 -15.64 -14.63 -6.60
C THR A 133 -15.80 -15.24 -7.97
N ASN A 134 -15.18 -14.71 -9.01
CA ASN A 134 -15.22 -15.25 -10.37
C ASN A 134 -14.31 -16.49 -10.51
N LYS A 135 -14.89 -17.66 -10.24
CA LYS A 135 -14.16 -18.94 -10.27
C LYS A 135 -13.76 -19.40 -11.68
N GLU A 136 -14.37 -18.85 -12.75
CA GLU A 136 -13.93 -19.12 -14.12
C GLU A 136 -12.59 -18.44 -14.42
N LYS A 137 -12.38 -17.25 -13.85
CA LYS A 137 -11.16 -16.48 -14.02
C LYS A 137 -10.09 -16.83 -12.98
N LEU A 138 -10.51 -17.02 -11.72
CA LEU A 138 -9.61 -17.31 -10.60
C LEU A 138 -10.18 -18.46 -9.77
N PRO A 139 -9.90 -19.71 -10.17
CA PRO A 139 -10.33 -20.91 -9.44
C PRO A 139 -9.80 -20.97 -8.00
N ASP A 140 -10.54 -21.62 -7.11
CA ASP A 140 -10.12 -21.82 -5.70
C ASP A 140 -8.72 -22.44 -5.61
N GLU A 141 -8.38 -23.39 -6.48
CA GLU A 141 -7.04 -24.03 -6.51
C GLU A 141 -5.91 -23.01 -6.72
N ASN A 142 -6.10 -22.04 -7.60
CA ASN A 142 -5.08 -21.01 -7.85
C ASN A 142 -4.97 -20.04 -6.69
N LEU A 143 -6.08 -19.71 -6.03
CA LEU A 143 -6.06 -18.92 -4.79
C LEU A 143 -5.38 -19.65 -3.65
N ILE A 144 -5.63 -20.95 -3.48
CA ILE A 144 -4.94 -21.80 -2.49
C ILE A 144 -3.43 -21.80 -2.79
N ASN A 145 -3.04 -22.04 -4.03
CA ASN A 145 -1.64 -22.02 -4.43
C ASN A 145 -0.97 -20.65 -4.17
N LEU A 146 -1.68 -19.56 -4.40
CA LEU A 146 -1.18 -18.21 -4.13
C LEU A 146 -1.03 -17.95 -2.63
N VAL A 147 -2.00 -18.35 -1.82
CA VAL A 147 -1.95 -18.26 -0.36
C VAL A 147 -0.80 -19.13 0.19
N GLU A 148 -0.66 -20.37 -0.28
CA GLU A 148 0.45 -21.26 0.13
C GLU A 148 1.81 -20.66 -0.27
N HIS A 149 1.94 -20.13 -1.49
CA HIS A 149 3.17 -19.47 -1.91
C HIS A 149 3.54 -18.30 -1.01
N LEU A 150 2.61 -17.40 -0.71
CA LEU A 150 2.84 -16.28 0.21
C LEU A 150 3.08 -16.74 1.66
N SER A 151 2.59 -17.92 2.04
CA SER A 151 2.82 -18.50 3.37
C SER A 151 4.25 -19.04 3.58
N MET A 152 5.02 -19.19 2.50
CA MET A 152 6.42 -19.66 2.59
C MET A 152 7.36 -18.62 3.20
N ILE A 153 6.93 -17.36 3.29
CA ILE A 153 7.71 -16.26 3.87
C ILE A 153 6.97 -15.65 5.06
N LYS A 154 7.73 -15.14 6.02
CA LYS A 154 7.22 -14.31 7.10
C LYS A 154 7.41 -12.84 6.76
N LEU A 155 6.35 -12.07 6.97
CA LEU A 155 6.30 -10.63 6.72
C LEU A 155 6.11 -9.84 8.02
N ASP A 156 6.51 -10.37 9.18
CA ASP A 156 6.53 -9.67 10.47
C ASP A 156 7.65 -8.61 10.54
N ASN A 157 7.68 -7.78 11.59
CA ASN A 157 8.67 -6.70 11.72
C ASN A 157 10.09 -7.22 11.99
N LYS A 158 10.22 -8.39 12.65
CA LYS A 158 11.51 -9.03 12.93
C LYS A 158 12.13 -9.62 11.67
N SER A 159 11.29 -10.18 10.79
CA SER A 159 11.73 -10.84 9.55
C SER A 159 11.97 -9.83 8.43
N VAL A 160 11.13 -8.80 8.31
CA VAL A 160 11.17 -7.80 7.23
C VAL A 160 10.88 -6.42 7.80
N SER A 161 11.87 -5.54 7.76
CA SER A 161 11.69 -4.15 8.21
C SER A 161 10.68 -3.40 7.33
N ALA A 162 10.08 -2.32 7.85
CA ALA A 162 9.15 -1.48 7.09
C ALA A 162 9.79 -0.95 5.79
N ASP A 163 11.06 -0.54 5.84
CA ASP A 163 11.78 -0.05 4.66
C ASP A 163 11.91 -1.13 3.57
N VAL A 164 12.30 -2.36 3.94
CA VAL A 164 12.44 -3.48 3.00
C VAL A 164 11.06 -3.85 2.43
N MET A 165 10.02 -3.87 3.27
CA MET A 165 8.66 -4.16 2.83
C MET A 165 8.13 -3.10 1.86
N GLY A 166 8.33 -1.82 2.17
CA GLY A 166 7.97 -0.71 1.29
C GLY A 166 8.71 -0.76 -0.03
N GLN A 167 10.03 -1.02 -0.01
CA GLN A 167 10.83 -1.18 -1.24
C GLN A 167 10.37 -2.37 -2.09
N ALA A 168 10.00 -3.49 -1.46
CA ALA A 168 9.45 -4.65 -2.17
C ALA A 168 8.13 -4.31 -2.88
N TYR A 169 7.28 -3.55 -2.20
CA TYR A 169 6.01 -3.08 -2.74
C TYR A 169 6.20 -2.15 -3.94
N GLU A 170 7.08 -1.16 -3.82
CA GLU A 170 7.44 -0.25 -4.93
C GLU A 170 8.06 -0.99 -6.13
N TYR A 171 8.90 -2.00 -5.85
CA TYR A 171 9.48 -2.83 -6.90
C TYR A 171 8.38 -3.54 -7.72
N LEU A 172 7.37 -4.10 -7.04
CA LEU A 172 6.23 -4.73 -7.72
C LEU A 172 5.40 -3.73 -8.51
N ILE A 173 5.12 -2.55 -7.95
CA ILE A 173 4.42 -1.46 -8.66
C ILE A 173 5.14 -1.14 -9.97
N LYS A 174 6.45 -0.90 -9.89
CA LYS A 174 7.28 -0.62 -11.06
C LYS A 174 7.25 -1.77 -12.06
N LYS A 175 7.39 -3.00 -11.58
CA LYS A 175 7.43 -4.18 -12.42
C LYS A 175 6.12 -4.39 -13.18
N PHE A 176 4.98 -4.17 -12.52
CA PHE A 176 3.67 -4.25 -13.18
C PHE A 176 3.46 -3.13 -14.19
N ALA A 177 3.94 -1.92 -13.92
CA ALA A 177 3.91 -0.84 -14.89
C ALA A 177 4.76 -1.15 -16.14
N ASP A 178 5.95 -1.74 -15.95
CA ASP A 178 6.83 -2.16 -17.06
C ASP A 178 6.21 -3.30 -17.90
N ASP A 179 5.56 -4.28 -17.26
CA ASP A 179 4.98 -5.47 -17.92
C ASP A 179 3.71 -5.12 -18.72
N THR A 180 2.94 -4.11 -18.32
CA THR A 180 1.66 -3.75 -18.97
C THR A 180 1.82 -2.82 -20.16
N LYS A 181 2.98 -2.18 -20.35
CA LYS A 181 3.19 -1.09 -21.32
C LYS A 181 2.11 0.03 -21.21
N GLU A 182 1.34 0.00 -20.14
CA GLU A 182 0.49 1.13 -19.78
C GLU A 182 1.40 2.35 -19.72
N SER A 183 0.94 3.46 -20.27
CA SER A 183 1.71 4.70 -20.37
C SER A 183 2.49 4.93 -19.08
N ALA A 184 3.77 4.65 -19.10
CA ALA A 184 4.64 4.65 -17.91
C ALA A 184 4.58 5.97 -17.11
N GLY A 185 3.95 7.01 -17.67
CA GLY A 185 3.69 8.29 -17.04
C GLY A 185 2.47 8.37 -16.15
N GLU A 186 1.52 7.42 -16.23
CA GLU A 186 0.29 7.47 -15.41
C GLU A 186 0.45 6.81 -14.04
N PHE A 187 1.40 5.86 -13.90
CA PHE A 187 1.51 5.04 -12.69
C PHE A 187 2.81 5.24 -11.90
N TYR A 188 3.88 5.68 -12.54
CA TYR A 188 5.18 5.68 -11.87
C TYR A 188 6.07 6.84 -12.34
N THR A 189 6.42 7.72 -11.41
CA THR A 189 7.47 8.73 -11.63
C THR A 189 8.83 8.15 -11.27
N PRO A 190 9.85 8.22 -12.14
CA PRO A 190 11.18 7.70 -11.82
C PRO A 190 11.72 8.26 -10.50
N ARG A 191 12.19 7.37 -9.62
CA ARG A 191 12.61 7.73 -8.25
C ARG A 191 13.67 8.85 -8.20
N ALA A 192 14.59 8.87 -9.18
CA ALA A 192 15.59 9.93 -9.28
C ALA A 192 14.97 11.30 -9.54
N VAL A 193 13.89 11.36 -10.33
CA VAL A 193 13.15 12.60 -10.60
C VAL A 193 12.39 13.04 -9.34
N VAL A 194 11.71 12.11 -8.68
CA VAL A 194 11.00 12.37 -7.41
C VAL A 194 11.98 12.93 -6.37
N LYS A 195 13.11 12.27 -6.15
CA LYS A 195 14.17 12.75 -5.22
C LYS A 195 14.61 14.17 -5.57
N LEU A 196 14.85 14.44 -6.84
CA LEU A 196 15.25 15.79 -7.28
C LEU A 196 14.17 16.82 -6.98
N MET A 197 12.90 16.51 -7.29
CA MET A 197 11.77 17.41 -7.01
C MET A 197 11.64 17.71 -5.52
N ILE A 198 11.74 16.68 -4.67
CA ILE A 198 11.64 16.84 -3.21
C ILE A 198 12.84 17.60 -2.65
N MET A 199 14.04 17.38 -3.18
CA MET A 199 15.21 18.19 -2.80
C MET A 199 15.05 19.68 -3.13
N PHE A 200 14.39 20.03 -4.26
CA PHE A 200 14.08 21.41 -4.58
C PHE A 200 12.96 21.99 -3.74
N LEU A 201 11.92 21.20 -3.47
CA LEU A 201 10.79 21.59 -2.64
C LEU A 201 11.21 21.78 -1.19
N ASP A 202 12.14 20.93 -0.73
CA ASP A 202 12.78 20.93 0.60
C ASP A 202 11.78 21.04 1.76
N PRO A 203 10.76 20.15 1.83
CA PRO A 203 9.73 20.19 2.87
C PRO A 203 10.34 20.06 4.25
N LYS A 204 9.82 20.82 5.21
CA LYS A 204 10.29 20.88 6.59
C LYS A 204 9.36 20.12 7.54
N ALA A 205 9.89 19.75 8.68
CA ALA A 205 9.14 19.15 9.76
C ALA A 205 7.91 19.99 10.15
N GLY A 206 6.74 19.38 10.19
CA GLY A 206 5.47 20.02 10.54
C GLY A 206 4.73 20.70 9.37
N GLU A 207 5.36 20.81 8.20
CA GLU A 207 4.70 21.30 6.99
C GLU A 207 3.72 20.28 6.42
N SER A 208 2.62 20.76 5.88
CA SER A 208 1.63 19.97 5.14
C SER A 208 2.05 19.80 3.67
N ILE A 209 1.99 18.58 3.18
CA ILE A 209 2.44 18.21 1.83
C ILE A 209 1.26 17.62 1.08
N TYR A 210 0.97 18.15 -0.11
CA TYR A 210 -0.14 17.72 -0.95
C TYR A 210 0.30 17.29 -2.33
N ASP A 211 -0.19 16.11 -2.76
CA ASP A 211 -0.09 15.63 -4.12
C ASP A 211 -1.51 15.48 -4.72
N PRO A 212 -1.93 16.39 -5.63
CA PRO A 212 -3.27 16.38 -6.23
C PRO A 212 -3.49 15.25 -7.26
N ALA A 213 -2.46 14.53 -7.64
CA ALA A 213 -2.50 13.39 -8.57
C ALA A 213 -1.53 12.31 -8.08
N CYS A 214 -1.77 11.83 -6.84
CA CYS A 214 -0.74 11.15 -6.06
C CYS A 214 -0.35 9.76 -6.59
N GLY A 215 -1.11 9.21 -7.54
CA GLY A 215 -0.82 7.88 -8.06
C GLY A 215 -0.69 6.87 -6.92
N THR A 216 0.42 6.16 -6.88
CA THR A 216 0.74 5.18 -5.84
C THR A 216 1.40 5.77 -4.59
N GLY A 217 1.43 7.09 -4.44
CA GLY A 217 1.93 7.79 -3.26
C GLY A 217 3.46 7.98 -3.20
N GLY A 218 4.18 7.69 -4.27
CA GLY A 218 5.64 7.72 -4.27
C GLY A 218 6.26 9.08 -3.91
N MET A 219 5.65 10.20 -4.33
CA MET A 219 6.12 11.55 -3.98
C MET A 219 5.88 11.88 -2.50
N LEU A 220 4.77 11.44 -1.94
CA LEU A 220 4.46 11.61 -0.52
C LEU A 220 5.43 10.81 0.35
N ILE A 221 5.75 9.57 -0.04
CA ILE A 221 6.73 8.72 0.64
C ILE A 221 8.12 9.35 0.61
N GLU A 222 8.58 9.83 -0.55
CA GLU A 222 9.89 10.48 -0.66
C GLU A 222 9.93 11.78 0.13
N SER A 223 8.82 12.53 0.19
CA SER A 223 8.70 13.73 1.04
C SER A 223 8.84 13.39 2.53
N MET A 224 8.21 12.31 2.99
CA MET A 224 8.35 11.81 4.36
C MET A 224 9.81 11.42 4.65
N ASN A 225 10.45 10.71 3.72
CA ASN A 225 11.83 10.24 3.88
C ASN A 225 12.86 11.38 3.82
N HIS A 226 12.52 12.50 3.22
CA HIS A 226 13.37 13.69 3.14
C HIS A 226 13.48 14.42 4.47
N VAL A 227 12.41 14.42 5.27
CA VAL A 227 12.38 15.07 6.59
C VAL A 227 13.16 14.23 7.59
N GLU A 228 14.11 14.85 8.33
CA GLU A 228 15.00 14.14 9.27
C GLU A 228 14.25 13.35 10.35
N ASP A 229 13.15 13.89 10.87
CA ASP A 229 12.23 13.19 11.77
C ASP A 229 10.87 12.98 11.08
N SER A 230 10.71 11.80 10.49
CA SER A 230 9.48 11.43 9.78
C SER A 230 8.22 11.46 10.65
N LYS A 231 8.34 11.37 11.98
CA LYS A 231 7.19 11.49 12.91
C LYS A 231 6.55 12.88 12.86
N LEU A 232 7.30 13.90 12.51
CA LEU A 232 6.82 15.28 12.42
C LEU A 232 6.00 15.57 11.15
N VAL A 233 5.94 14.64 10.21
CA VAL A 233 5.07 14.70 9.01
C VAL A 233 3.83 13.82 9.13
N LEU A 234 3.65 13.09 10.21
CA LEU A 234 2.44 12.29 10.44
C LEU A 234 1.21 13.19 10.50
N GLY A 235 0.14 12.80 9.80
CA GLY A 235 -1.08 13.60 9.64
C GLY A 235 -0.92 14.85 8.76
N LYS A 236 0.22 14.99 8.08
CA LYS A 236 0.54 16.12 7.19
C LYS A 236 0.67 15.74 5.72
N LEU A 237 0.56 14.45 5.39
CA LEU A 237 0.60 13.97 4.02
C LEU A 237 -0.83 13.86 3.47
N TYR A 238 -1.06 14.56 2.36
CA TYR A 238 -2.34 14.62 1.67
C TYR A 238 -2.16 14.19 0.23
N GLY A 239 -3.04 13.32 -0.27
CA GLY A 239 -3.05 12.90 -1.65
C GLY A 239 -4.46 12.77 -2.19
N GLN A 240 -4.66 13.11 -3.45
CA GLN A 240 -5.92 12.81 -4.14
C GLN A 240 -5.62 12.02 -5.41
N GLU A 241 -6.41 10.95 -5.65
CA GLU A 241 -6.25 10.05 -6.79
C GLU A 241 -7.62 9.67 -7.35
N SER A 242 -7.74 9.77 -8.68
CA SER A 242 -9.01 9.49 -9.37
C SER A 242 -9.29 8.00 -9.53
N ASN A 243 -8.25 7.20 -9.75
CA ASN A 243 -8.36 5.76 -9.93
C ASN A 243 -8.55 5.05 -8.59
N LEU A 244 -9.58 4.22 -8.53
CA LEU A 244 -10.02 3.49 -7.34
C LEU A 244 -8.90 2.60 -6.77
N THR A 245 -8.41 1.69 -7.59
CA THR A 245 -7.38 0.72 -7.19
C THR A 245 -6.07 1.41 -6.85
N THR A 246 -5.69 2.44 -7.61
CA THR A 246 -4.46 3.19 -7.38
C THR A 246 -4.49 3.95 -6.06
N ALA A 247 -5.63 4.53 -5.68
CA ALA A 247 -5.80 5.17 -4.36
C ALA A 247 -5.61 4.18 -3.20
N SER A 248 -6.15 2.96 -3.31
CA SER A 248 -5.93 1.91 -2.31
C SER A 248 -4.47 1.44 -2.27
N ILE A 249 -3.83 1.31 -3.43
CA ILE A 249 -2.40 1.01 -3.52
C ILE A 249 -1.57 2.11 -2.83
N ALA A 250 -1.91 3.39 -3.02
CA ALA A 250 -1.23 4.50 -2.34
C ALA A 250 -1.32 4.40 -0.81
N ARG A 251 -2.51 4.07 -0.28
CA ARG A 251 -2.70 3.88 1.16
C ARG A 251 -1.87 2.72 1.69
N MET A 252 -1.88 1.57 1.00
CA MET A 252 -1.06 0.42 1.35
C MET A 252 0.43 0.76 1.32
N ASN A 253 0.86 1.49 0.28
CA ASN A 253 2.26 1.87 0.09
C ASN A 253 2.76 2.78 1.22
N LEU A 254 2.04 3.86 1.53
CA LEU A 254 2.35 4.73 2.66
C LEU A 254 2.44 3.96 3.97
N PHE A 255 1.46 3.10 4.20
CA PHE A 255 1.41 2.28 5.41
C PHE A 255 2.61 1.33 5.53
N LEU A 256 2.98 0.63 4.44
CA LEU A 256 4.11 -0.29 4.41
C LEU A 256 5.45 0.41 4.61
N HIS A 257 5.53 1.70 4.26
CA HIS A 257 6.68 2.57 4.56
C HIS A 257 6.64 3.16 5.99
N GLY A 258 5.74 2.68 6.85
CA GLY A 258 5.66 3.08 8.25
C GLY A 258 4.88 4.37 8.51
N CYS A 259 4.27 4.96 7.49
CA CYS A 259 3.35 6.08 7.66
C CYS A 259 1.96 5.55 8.07
N ASN A 260 1.54 5.83 9.29
CA ASN A 260 0.26 5.36 9.81
C ASN A 260 -0.81 6.47 9.88
N ASP A 261 -0.43 7.70 9.57
CA ASP A 261 -1.32 8.87 9.64
C ASP A 261 -1.12 9.75 8.40
N PHE A 262 -2.03 9.61 7.46
CA PHE A 262 -2.05 10.28 6.17
C PHE A 262 -3.50 10.44 5.67
N HIS A 263 -3.69 11.27 4.66
CA HIS A 263 -4.99 11.57 4.08
C HIS A 263 -4.96 11.31 2.57
N ILE A 264 -5.40 10.13 2.14
CA ILE A 264 -5.57 9.80 0.72
C ILE A 264 -7.06 9.79 0.38
N ALA A 265 -7.48 10.77 -0.41
CA ALA A 265 -8.84 10.90 -0.89
C ALA A 265 -8.97 10.36 -2.32
N ARG A 266 -10.09 9.67 -2.59
CA ARG A 266 -10.42 9.21 -3.95
C ARG A 266 -11.33 10.21 -4.64
N GLY A 267 -10.92 10.71 -5.78
CA GLY A 267 -11.73 11.61 -6.60
C GLY A 267 -10.92 12.33 -7.67
N ASP A 268 -11.62 12.80 -8.69
CA ASP A 268 -11.04 13.66 -9.72
C ASP A 268 -10.77 15.05 -9.12
N THR A 269 -9.52 15.38 -8.95
CA THR A 269 -9.09 16.63 -8.29
C THR A 269 -9.59 17.88 -9.01
N LEU A 270 -9.67 17.85 -10.33
CA LEU A 270 -10.10 19.01 -11.11
C LEU A 270 -11.62 19.22 -11.05
N ARG A 271 -12.39 18.13 -10.99
CA ARG A 271 -13.86 18.18 -10.97
C ARG A 271 -14.45 18.22 -9.57
N ASN A 272 -13.79 17.55 -8.65
CA ASN A 272 -14.25 17.37 -7.27
C ASN A 272 -13.07 17.37 -6.29
N PRO A 273 -12.47 18.52 -6.02
CA PRO A 273 -11.44 18.62 -4.99
C PRO A 273 -12.04 18.27 -3.63
N LEU A 274 -11.42 17.36 -2.89
CA LEU A 274 -11.96 16.80 -1.66
C LEU A 274 -11.35 17.42 -0.39
N PHE A 275 -10.20 18.04 -0.49
CA PHE A 275 -9.61 18.75 0.64
C PHE A 275 -10.10 20.20 0.67
N LEU A 276 -11.14 20.42 1.52
CA LEU A 276 -11.81 21.70 1.68
C LEU A 276 -11.73 22.16 3.13
N ASN A 277 -11.59 23.47 3.32
CA ASN A 277 -11.72 24.13 4.59
C ASN A 277 -12.82 25.21 4.50
N ASN A 278 -13.91 25.04 5.22
CA ASN A 278 -15.08 25.91 5.17
C ASN A 278 -15.62 26.16 3.75
N GLY A 279 -15.61 25.10 2.90
CA GLY A 279 -16.11 25.18 1.52
C GLY A 279 -15.12 25.80 0.52
N MET A 280 -13.96 26.23 0.95
CA MET A 280 -12.86 26.69 0.10
C MET A 280 -11.78 25.60 -0.02
N LEU A 281 -10.95 25.67 -1.07
CA LEU A 281 -9.82 24.76 -1.19
C LEU A 281 -8.88 24.93 0.02
N GLN A 282 -8.50 23.81 0.61
CA GLN A 282 -7.48 23.78 1.65
C GLN A 282 -6.14 24.21 1.07
N THR A 283 -5.39 25.01 1.79
CA THR A 283 -4.02 25.39 1.45
C THR A 283 -3.03 24.46 2.14
N PHE A 284 -1.90 24.21 1.46
CA PHE A 284 -0.81 23.36 1.94
C PHE A 284 0.51 24.11 1.86
N ASP A 285 1.43 23.80 2.75
CA ASP A 285 2.76 24.43 2.79
C ASP A 285 3.57 24.02 1.56
N CYS A 286 3.48 22.74 1.17
CA CYS A 286 4.14 22.18 0.01
C CYS A 286 3.14 21.48 -0.91
N VAL A 287 3.28 21.69 -2.23
CA VAL A 287 2.50 20.96 -3.25
C VAL A 287 3.48 20.36 -4.26
N VAL A 288 3.34 19.06 -4.51
CA VAL A 288 4.14 18.31 -5.48
C VAL A 288 3.21 17.50 -6.37
N ALA A 289 3.45 17.47 -7.67
CA ALA A 289 2.59 16.72 -8.58
C ALA A 289 3.33 16.29 -9.85
N ASN A 290 2.98 15.10 -10.34
CA ASN A 290 3.23 14.68 -11.72
C ASN A 290 1.89 14.23 -12.32
N PRO A 291 1.06 15.17 -12.81
CA PRO A 291 -0.25 14.81 -13.37
C PRO A 291 -0.09 14.05 -14.69
N PRO A 292 -1.07 13.22 -15.07
CA PRO A 292 -1.04 12.50 -16.32
C PRO A 292 -1.02 13.45 -17.52
N PHE A 293 -0.20 13.13 -18.54
CA PHE A 293 -0.04 13.94 -19.75
C PHE A 293 -1.03 13.50 -20.83
N SER A 294 -1.48 14.46 -21.63
CA SER A 294 -2.24 14.20 -22.86
C SER A 294 -3.55 13.44 -22.67
N LEU A 295 -4.24 13.62 -21.56
CA LEU A 295 -5.59 13.12 -21.40
C LEU A 295 -6.55 13.87 -22.35
N GLU A 296 -7.09 13.19 -23.35
CA GLU A 296 -8.03 13.77 -24.32
C GLU A 296 -9.34 14.26 -23.68
N LYS A 297 -9.74 13.62 -22.56
CA LYS A 297 -11.02 13.91 -21.87
C LYS A 297 -10.81 14.26 -20.39
N TRP A 298 -10.02 15.28 -20.12
CA TRP A 298 -9.78 15.76 -18.75
C TRP A 298 -10.91 16.65 -18.18
N GLY A 299 -12.00 16.86 -18.96
CA GLY A 299 -13.21 17.55 -18.49
C GLY A 299 -13.27 19.05 -18.85
N ALA A 300 -12.37 19.52 -19.73
CA ALA A 300 -12.39 20.91 -20.21
C ALA A 300 -13.76 21.37 -20.73
N GLU A 301 -14.53 20.46 -21.34
CA GLU A 301 -15.87 20.72 -21.85
C GLU A 301 -16.91 21.11 -20.79
N LYS A 302 -16.60 20.93 -19.51
CA LYS A 302 -17.48 21.30 -18.39
C LYS A 302 -17.06 22.60 -17.67
N TRP A 303 -16.02 23.26 -18.17
CA TRP A 303 -15.45 24.47 -17.57
C TRP A 303 -15.81 25.74 -18.34
N ALA A 304 -16.59 25.60 -19.39
CA ALA A 304 -17.10 26.70 -20.22
C ALA A 304 -18.39 27.33 -19.68
#